data_829df0fd502efc908cb3d5792dfe49b0
#
_entry.id   829df0fd502efc908cb3d5792dfe49b0
#
_cell.length_a   1.000
_cell.length_b   1.000
_cell.length_c   1.000
_cell.angle_alpha   90.00
_cell.angle_beta   90.00
_cell.angle_gamma   90.00
#
_symmetry.space_group_name_H-M   'P 1'
#
loop_
_entity.id
_entity.type
_entity.pdbx_description
1 polymer ?
#
loop_
_entity_poly.entity_id
_entity_poly.type
_entity_poly.pdbx_seq_one_letter_code
_entity_poly.pdbx_strand_id
1 'polypeptide(L)'
;MLNQKYVYLVAVGHFFCDIAMGALPAILPFFILYYGMDYSAVAGFMFASSFLSSLVQPTFGWLADHTSKTWLMSLGILLSGVAMGLVGLFEDYWSIFALVTVSGIGSAIFHPEAARIINKLSGAKRGTALSIFSVGGNGGFAVG
;
A
#
# COMPACT_ATOMS: atom_id res chain seq x y z
N MET A 1 -20.82 19.73 2.34
CA MET A 1 -19.89 19.98 3.45
C MET A 1 -18.85 18.89 3.48
N LEU A 2 -17.57 19.21 3.73
CA LEU A 2 -16.52 18.21 3.94
C LEU A 2 -16.87 17.35 5.16
N ASN A 3 -16.95 16.04 5.00
CA ASN A 3 -17.13 15.13 6.14
C ASN A 3 -15.75 14.79 6.74
N GLN A 4 -15.21 15.73 7.52
CA GLN A 4 -13.82 15.70 8.00
C GLN A 4 -13.47 14.41 8.75
N LYS A 5 -14.38 13.89 9.59
CA LYS A 5 -14.13 12.67 10.36
C LYS A 5 -13.75 11.48 9.47
N TYR A 6 -14.47 11.27 8.39
CA TYR A 6 -14.19 10.16 7.49
C TYR A 6 -12.98 10.41 6.59
N VAL A 7 -12.68 11.66 6.25
CA VAL A 7 -11.44 12.00 5.54
C VAL A 7 -10.22 11.65 6.38
N TYR A 8 -10.21 12.00 7.67
CA TYR A 8 -9.12 11.61 8.58
C TYR A 8 -9.04 10.09 8.77
N LEU A 9 -10.18 9.39 8.88
CA LEU A 9 -10.19 7.94 9.01
C LEU A 9 -9.54 7.26 7.79
N VAL A 10 -9.87 7.70 6.57
CA VAL A 10 -9.27 7.17 5.34
C VAL A 10 -7.79 7.53 5.24
N ALA A 11 -7.38 8.74 5.70
CA ALA A 11 -5.98 9.14 5.73
C ALA A 11 -5.16 8.29 6.73
N VAL A 12 -5.74 7.92 7.87
CA VAL A 12 -5.13 6.96 8.81
C VAL A 12 -5.02 5.58 8.18
N GLY A 13 -6.04 5.11 7.45
CA GLY A 13 -5.96 3.88 6.67
C GLY A 13 -4.82 3.92 5.64
N HIS A 14 -4.64 5.06 4.95
CA HIS A 14 -3.54 5.27 4.02
C HIS A 14 -2.17 5.20 4.70
N PHE A 15 -2.04 5.83 5.86
CA PHE A 15 -0.83 5.75 6.69
C PHE A 15 -0.44 4.30 6.99
N PHE A 16 -1.38 3.48 7.47
CA PHE A 16 -1.10 2.07 7.79
C PHE A 16 -0.83 1.21 6.54
N CYS A 17 -1.47 1.50 5.41
CA CYS A 17 -1.18 0.82 4.16
C CYS A 17 0.26 1.09 3.70
N ASP A 18 0.69 2.35 3.77
CA ASP A 18 1.97 2.79 3.22
C ASP A 18 3.16 2.56 4.16
N ILE A 19 2.95 2.29 5.46
CA ILE A 19 3.99 1.73 6.34
C ILE A 19 4.57 0.45 5.72
N ALA A 20 3.73 -0.46 5.24
CA ALA A 20 4.19 -1.70 4.62
C ALA A 20 5.03 -1.44 3.36
N MET A 21 4.69 -0.40 2.58
CA MET A 21 5.45 -0.02 1.39
C MET A 21 6.79 0.65 1.74
N GLY A 22 6.81 1.48 2.78
CA GLY A 22 8.02 2.14 3.27
C GLY A 22 9.00 1.17 3.95
N ALA A 23 8.49 0.15 4.63
CA ALA A 23 9.30 -0.87 5.30
C ALA A 23 10.17 -1.68 4.32
N LEU A 24 9.67 -1.98 3.12
CA LEU A 24 10.40 -2.81 2.16
C LEU A 24 11.79 -2.24 1.82
N PRO A 25 11.96 -0.99 1.33
CA PRO A 25 13.29 -0.46 1.05
C PRO A 25 14.17 -0.37 2.30
N ALA A 26 13.61 -0.17 3.48
CA ALA A 26 14.36 -0.09 4.73
C ALA A 26 14.97 -1.43 5.15
N ILE A 27 14.31 -2.56 4.84
CA ILE A 27 14.80 -3.91 5.20
C ILE A 27 15.69 -4.56 4.13
N LEU A 28 15.83 -3.98 2.92
CA LEU A 28 16.68 -4.56 1.86
C LEU A 28 18.14 -4.76 2.30
N PRO A 29 18.80 -3.84 3.01
CA PRO A 29 20.16 -4.07 3.50
C PRO A 29 20.28 -5.27 4.43
N PHE A 30 19.23 -5.59 5.21
CA PHE A 30 19.19 -6.77 6.05
C PHE A 30 19.25 -8.06 5.23
N PHE A 31 18.51 -8.17 4.13
CA PHE A 31 18.53 -9.34 3.25
C PHE A 31 19.91 -9.56 2.63
N ILE A 32 20.61 -8.48 2.26
CA ILE A 32 21.99 -8.57 1.75
C ILE A 32 22.95 -9.06 2.85
N LEU A 33 22.88 -8.45 4.04
CA LEU A 33 23.87 -8.69 5.11
C LEU A 33 23.67 -10.04 5.81
N TYR A 34 22.42 -10.45 6.06
CA TYR A 34 22.13 -11.64 6.88
C TYR A 34 21.76 -12.86 6.06
N TYR A 35 21.11 -12.68 4.89
CA TYR A 35 20.72 -13.80 4.04
C TYR A 35 21.64 -13.97 2.82
N GLY A 36 22.67 -13.11 2.68
CA GLY A 36 23.64 -13.20 1.58
C GLY A 36 23.04 -12.97 0.20
N MET A 37 21.90 -12.26 0.13
CA MET A 37 21.25 -11.97 -1.14
C MET A 37 22.06 -10.92 -1.91
N ASP A 38 22.13 -11.06 -3.23
CA ASP A 38 22.78 -10.08 -4.08
C ASP A 38 21.82 -8.87 -4.39
N TYR A 39 22.40 -7.82 -4.97
CA TYR A 39 21.63 -6.61 -5.34
C TYR A 39 20.52 -6.90 -6.35
N SER A 40 20.70 -7.90 -7.22
CA SER A 40 19.68 -8.29 -8.20
C SER A 40 18.46 -8.92 -7.52
N ALA A 41 18.68 -9.73 -6.49
CA ALA A 41 17.61 -10.33 -5.70
C ALA A 41 16.77 -9.27 -4.98
N VAL A 42 17.42 -8.35 -4.25
CA VAL A 42 16.67 -7.29 -3.54
C VAL A 42 16.01 -6.29 -4.49
N ALA A 43 16.61 -6.02 -5.65
CA ALA A 43 15.96 -5.24 -6.71
C ALA A 43 14.71 -5.97 -7.24
N GLY A 44 14.74 -7.30 -7.32
CA GLY A 44 13.60 -8.15 -7.66
C GLY A 44 12.43 -7.96 -6.69
N PHE A 45 12.67 -7.79 -5.39
CA PHE A 45 11.61 -7.50 -4.40
C PHE A 45 10.95 -6.15 -4.64
N MET A 46 11.74 -5.12 -4.92
CA MET A 46 11.21 -3.79 -5.26
C MET A 46 10.40 -3.82 -6.56
N PHE A 47 10.90 -4.55 -7.57
CA PHE A 47 10.19 -4.75 -8.82
C PHE A 47 8.85 -5.48 -8.58
N ALA A 48 8.85 -6.58 -7.82
CA ALA A 48 7.65 -7.35 -7.53
C ALA A 48 6.58 -6.51 -6.81
N SER A 49 6.99 -5.78 -5.77
CA SER A 49 6.08 -4.92 -5.00
C SER A 49 5.52 -3.77 -5.85
N SER A 50 6.36 -3.07 -6.60
CA SER A 50 5.97 -1.84 -7.29
C SER A 50 5.37 -2.08 -8.68
N PHE A 51 6.00 -2.92 -9.50
CA PHE A 51 5.57 -3.16 -10.88
C PHE A 51 4.26 -3.93 -10.94
N LEU A 52 4.16 -5.03 -10.20
CA LEU A 52 2.93 -5.84 -10.18
C LEU A 52 1.77 -5.05 -9.55
N SER A 53 2.04 -4.28 -8.50
CA SER A 53 1.07 -3.35 -7.93
C SER A 53 0.55 -2.35 -8.99
N SER A 54 1.44 -1.71 -9.72
CA SER A 54 1.09 -0.74 -10.76
C SER A 54 0.31 -1.36 -11.91
N LEU A 55 0.63 -2.61 -12.27
CA LEU A 55 -0.06 -3.34 -13.35
C LEU A 55 -1.51 -3.71 -12.95
N VAL A 56 -1.71 -4.06 -11.70
CA VAL A 56 -3.02 -4.52 -11.19
C VAL A 56 -3.91 -3.34 -10.77
N GLN A 57 -3.33 -2.22 -10.36
CA GLN A 57 -4.04 -1.03 -9.87
C GLN A 57 -5.12 -0.50 -10.83
N PRO A 58 -4.94 -0.39 -12.16
CA PRO A 58 -5.99 0.06 -13.07
C PRO A 58 -7.23 -0.85 -13.05
N THR A 59 -7.05 -2.16 -12.89
CA THR A 59 -8.15 -3.11 -12.78
C THR A 59 -9.00 -2.85 -11.54
N PHE A 60 -8.36 -2.62 -10.39
CA PHE A 60 -9.07 -2.25 -9.17
C PHE A 60 -9.65 -0.84 -9.22
N GLY A 61 -9.02 0.08 -9.95
CA GLY A 61 -9.58 1.40 -10.24
C GLY A 61 -10.90 1.30 -10.99
N TRP A 62 -10.91 0.54 -12.07
CA TRP A 62 -12.13 0.26 -12.84
C TRP A 62 -13.21 -0.41 -11.96
N LEU A 63 -12.82 -1.41 -11.15
CA LEU A 63 -13.74 -2.09 -10.24
C LEU A 63 -14.32 -1.13 -9.19
N ALA A 64 -13.50 -0.26 -8.60
CA ALA A 64 -13.91 0.74 -7.63
C ALA A 64 -14.96 1.71 -8.22
N ASP A 65 -14.76 2.15 -9.45
CA ASP A 65 -15.68 3.05 -10.13
C ASP A 65 -17.05 2.42 -10.40
N HIS A 66 -17.10 1.12 -10.69
CA HIS A 66 -18.32 0.41 -11.08
C HIS A 66 -19.06 -0.26 -9.91
N THR A 67 -18.37 -0.74 -8.88
CA THR A 67 -18.99 -1.59 -7.84
C THR A 67 -19.06 -0.96 -6.46
N SER A 68 -18.29 0.11 -6.18
CA SER A 68 -18.33 0.87 -4.91
C SER A 68 -18.24 -0.01 -3.64
N LYS A 69 -17.29 -0.95 -3.61
CA LYS A 69 -17.13 -1.92 -2.52
C LYS A 69 -16.10 -1.46 -1.49
N THR A 70 -16.54 -0.70 -0.50
CA THR A 70 -15.66 -0.12 0.54
C THR A 70 -14.86 -1.14 1.35
N TRP A 71 -15.33 -2.38 1.47
CA TRP A 71 -14.62 -3.45 2.15
C TRP A 71 -13.26 -3.80 1.49
N LEU A 72 -13.10 -3.47 0.20
CA LEU A 72 -11.84 -3.65 -0.52
C LEU A 72 -10.70 -2.83 0.14
N MET A 73 -10.99 -1.67 0.72
CA MET A 73 -9.98 -0.91 1.46
C MET A 73 -9.44 -1.69 2.65
N SER A 74 -10.32 -2.28 3.45
CA SER A 74 -9.91 -3.06 4.63
C SER A 74 -9.15 -4.32 4.20
N LEU A 75 -9.58 -4.97 3.13
CA LEU A 75 -8.86 -6.11 2.56
C LEU A 75 -7.47 -5.70 2.06
N GLY A 76 -7.36 -4.57 1.37
CA GLY A 76 -6.09 -4.05 0.88
C GLY A 76 -5.08 -3.79 2.00
N ILE A 77 -5.51 -3.08 3.07
CA ILE A 77 -4.67 -2.84 4.25
C ILE A 77 -4.25 -4.15 4.92
N LEU A 78 -5.19 -5.08 5.09
CA LEU A 78 -4.93 -6.38 5.72
C LEU A 78 -3.91 -7.19 4.93
N LEU A 79 -4.10 -7.31 3.61
CA LEU A 79 -3.18 -8.02 2.73
C LEU A 79 -1.78 -7.38 2.74
N SER A 80 -1.72 -6.05 2.61
CA SER A 80 -0.45 -5.32 2.61
C SER A 80 0.29 -5.51 3.92
N GLY A 81 -0.37 -5.25 5.05
CA GLY A 81 0.25 -5.30 6.37
C GLY A 81 0.63 -6.72 6.82
N VAL A 82 -0.27 -7.71 6.64
CA VAL A 82 -0.01 -9.10 7.03
C VAL A 82 1.10 -9.70 6.18
N ALA A 83 1.05 -9.53 4.86
CA ALA A 83 2.08 -10.07 3.97
C ALA A 83 3.45 -9.47 4.29
N MET A 84 3.55 -8.15 4.48
CA MET A 84 4.81 -7.50 4.85
C MET A 84 5.30 -7.96 6.24
N GLY A 85 4.40 -8.09 7.22
CA GLY A 85 4.75 -8.58 8.57
C GLY A 85 5.26 -10.03 8.58
N LEU A 86 4.82 -10.86 7.63
CA LEU A 86 5.28 -12.24 7.49
C LEU A 86 6.64 -12.38 6.81
N VAL A 87 7.11 -11.36 6.09
CA VAL A 87 8.41 -11.40 5.37
C VAL A 87 9.56 -11.80 6.28
N GLY A 88 9.58 -11.33 7.52
CA GLY A 88 10.63 -11.65 8.49
C GLY A 88 10.65 -13.10 9.01
N LEU A 89 9.68 -13.94 8.64
CA LEU A 89 9.61 -15.35 9.00
C LEU A 89 10.27 -16.28 7.98
N PHE A 90 10.70 -15.75 6.84
CA PHE A 90 11.26 -16.52 5.73
C PHE A 90 12.63 -15.99 5.34
N GLU A 91 13.50 -16.92 4.91
CA GLU A 91 14.88 -16.60 4.49
C GLU A 91 15.08 -16.88 2.99
N ASP A 92 14.18 -17.65 2.37
CA ASP A 92 14.28 -17.99 0.96
C ASP A 92 13.69 -16.89 0.05
N TYR A 93 14.35 -16.68 -1.08
CA TYR A 93 14.00 -15.65 -2.06
C TYR A 93 12.53 -15.71 -2.52
N TRP A 94 12.03 -16.91 -2.86
CA TRP A 94 10.72 -17.03 -3.48
C TRP A 94 9.57 -16.79 -2.51
N SER A 95 9.72 -17.21 -1.25
CA SER A 95 8.73 -16.91 -0.21
C SER A 95 8.66 -15.40 0.07
N ILE A 96 9.81 -14.74 0.19
CA ILE A 96 9.88 -13.28 0.35
C ILE A 96 9.30 -12.58 -0.88
N PHE A 97 9.68 -13.00 -2.10
CA PHE A 97 9.15 -12.46 -3.34
C PHE A 97 7.62 -12.55 -3.44
N ALA A 98 7.05 -13.70 -3.08
CA ALA A 98 5.60 -13.89 -3.05
C ALA A 98 4.93 -12.96 -2.03
N LEU A 99 5.49 -12.84 -0.83
CA LEU A 99 4.93 -11.98 0.23
C LEU A 99 4.98 -10.50 -0.13
N VAL A 100 6.10 -10.00 -0.64
CA VAL A 100 6.19 -8.59 -1.07
C VAL A 100 5.27 -8.31 -2.28
N THR A 101 5.06 -9.30 -3.16
CA THR A 101 4.07 -9.21 -4.25
C THR A 101 2.66 -9.08 -3.70
N VAL A 102 2.27 -9.93 -2.75
CA VAL A 102 0.94 -9.87 -2.10
C VAL A 102 0.75 -8.54 -1.37
N SER A 103 1.79 -8.05 -0.69
CA SER A 103 1.77 -6.74 -0.04
C SER A 103 1.51 -5.61 -1.06
N GLY A 104 2.21 -5.62 -2.19
CA GLY A 104 2.01 -4.66 -3.28
C GLY A 104 0.60 -4.73 -3.89
N ILE A 105 0.05 -5.94 -4.09
CA ILE A 105 -1.34 -6.13 -4.55
C ILE A 105 -2.33 -5.57 -3.53
N GLY A 106 -2.11 -5.78 -2.23
CA GLY A 106 -2.92 -5.20 -1.16
C GLY A 106 -2.98 -3.67 -1.27
N SER A 107 -1.84 -3.03 -1.49
CA SER A 107 -1.75 -1.59 -1.74
C SER A 107 -2.50 -1.17 -3.02
N ALA A 108 -2.37 -1.94 -4.10
CA ALA A 108 -3.08 -1.71 -5.37
C ALA A 108 -4.61 -1.79 -5.24
N ILE A 109 -5.12 -2.61 -4.33
CA ILE A 109 -6.55 -2.70 -4.00
C ILE A 109 -7.01 -1.48 -3.19
N PHE A 110 -6.20 -1.04 -2.22
CA PHE A 110 -6.55 0.05 -1.30
C PHE A 110 -6.64 1.41 -2.00
N HIS A 111 -5.61 1.79 -2.76
CA HIS A 111 -5.44 3.16 -3.25
C HIS A 111 -6.60 3.67 -4.13
N PRO A 112 -7.10 2.94 -5.14
CA PRO A 112 -8.18 3.43 -5.99
C PRO A 112 -9.49 3.63 -5.22
N GLU A 113 -9.83 2.67 -4.35
CA GLU A 113 -11.07 2.77 -3.57
C GLU A 113 -11.00 3.89 -2.54
N ALA A 114 -9.84 4.07 -1.87
CA ALA A 114 -9.60 5.16 -0.94
C ALA A 114 -9.70 6.52 -1.63
N ALA A 115 -9.05 6.69 -2.79
CA ALA A 115 -9.11 7.91 -3.59
C ALA A 115 -10.55 8.23 -4.03
N ARG A 116 -11.31 7.22 -4.45
CA ARG A 116 -12.72 7.36 -4.81
C ARG A 116 -13.57 7.85 -3.62
N ILE A 117 -13.36 7.28 -2.44
CA ILE A 117 -14.07 7.68 -1.22
C ILE A 117 -13.70 9.10 -0.82
N ILE A 118 -12.41 9.46 -0.83
CA ILE A 118 -11.95 10.83 -0.55
C ILE A 118 -12.63 11.82 -1.51
N ASN A 119 -12.69 11.51 -2.79
CA ASN A 119 -13.36 12.35 -3.77
C ASN A 119 -14.86 12.53 -3.47
N LYS A 120 -15.56 11.50 -3.03
CA LYS A 120 -16.97 11.58 -2.64
C LYS A 120 -17.19 12.40 -1.36
N LEU A 121 -16.29 12.27 -0.39
CA LEU A 121 -16.39 12.96 0.91
C LEU A 121 -15.99 14.44 0.85
N SER A 122 -15.21 14.82 -0.14
CA SER A 122 -14.55 16.14 -0.22
C SER A 122 -15.51 17.30 -0.49
N GLY A 123 -16.63 17.07 -1.20
CA GLY A 123 -17.52 18.14 -1.64
C GLY A 123 -16.77 19.26 -2.35
N ALA A 124 -17.00 20.52 -1.95
CA ALA A 124 -16.34 21.70 -2.51
C ALA A 124 -14.85 21.84 -2.06
N LYS A 125 -14.38 21.08 -1.06
CA LYS A 125 -13.02 21.18 -0.49
C LYS A 125 -12.12 20.02 -0.93
N ARG A 126 -12.16 19.67 -2.23
CA ARG A 126 -11.46 18.52 -2.79
C ARG A 126 -9.93 18.58 -2.57
N GLY A 127 -9.31 19.75 -2.79
CA GLY A 127 -7.87 19.93 -2.57
C GLY A 127 -7.47 19.64 -1.13
N THR A 128 -8.19 20.19 -0.15
CA THR A 128 -7.93 19.94 1.27
C THR A 128 -8.05 18.45 1.65
N ALA A 129 -9.10 17.78 1.16
CA ALA A 129 -9.31 16.38 1.45
C ALA A 129 -8.19 15.49 0.86
N LEU A 130 -7.78 15.75 -0.37
CA LEU A 130 -6.68 15.05 -1.03
C LEU A 130 -5.34 15.33 -0.33
N SER A 131 -5.09 16.57 0.12
CA SER A 131 -3.85 16.90 0.86
C SER A 131 -3.78 16.14 2.18
N ILE A 132 -4.87 16.05 2.96
CA ILE A 132 -4.92 15.26 4.20
C ILE A 132 -4.65 13.78 3.90
N PHE A 133 -5.26 13.24 2.86
CA PHE A 133 -5.06 11.87 2.42
C PHE A 133 -3.61 11.59 2.02
N SER A 134 -2.99 12.49 1.24
CA SER A 134 -1.59 12.36 0.82
C SER A 134 -0.60 12.47 1.99
N VAL A 135 -0.87 13.36 2.96
CA VAL A 135 -0.05 13.44 4.19
C VAL A 135 -0.10 12.13 4.96
N GLY A 136 -1.27 11.47 5.02
CA GLY A 136 -1.39 10.14 5.63
C GLY A 136 -0.46 9.13 4.97
N GLY A 137 -0.54 8.95 3.66
CA GLY A 137 0.29 7.99 2.93
C GLY A 137 1.78 8.29 3.00
N ASN A 138 2.18 9.54 2.68
CA ASN A 138 3.59 9.94 2.76
C ASN A 138 4.16 9.79 4.19
N GLY A 139 3.35 10.09 5.21
CA GLY A 139 3.72 9.86 6.61
C GLY A 139 3.94 8.38 6.91
N GLY A 140 3.05 7.51 6.42
CA GLY A 140 3.18 6.05 6.54
C GLY A 140 4.46 5.54 5.87
N PHE A 141 4.69 5.95 4.63
CA PHE A 141 5.90 5.56 3.89
C PHE A 141 7.20 6.04 4.57
N ALA A 142 7.19 7.24 5.16
CA ALA A 142 8.37 7.78 5.82
C ALA A 142 8.70 7.10 7.18
N VAL A 143 7.70 6.47 7.81
CA VAL A 143 7.86 5.78 9.11
C VAL A 143 8.19 4.29 8.92
N GLY A 144 7.71 3.67 7.84
CA GLY A 144 8.00 2.27 7.49
C GLY A 144 9.42 2.08 7.03
#